data_ac7ee64fac83bded2c1df3896ae06800
#
_entry.id   ac7ee64fac83bded2c1df3896ae06800
#
_cell.length_a   1.000
_cell.length_b   1.000
_cell.length_c   1.000
_cell.angle_alpha   90.00
_cell.angle_beta   90.00
_cell.angle_gamma   90.00
#
_symmetry.space_group_name_H-M   'P 1'
#
loop_
_entity.id
_entity.type
_entity.pdbx_description
1 polymer ?
#
loop_
_entity_poly.entity_id
_entity_poly.type
_entity_poly.pdbx_seq_one_letter_code
_entity_poly.pdbx_strand_id
1 'polypeptide(L)'
;MHKTVLLNEAIDNLNIKEDGIYVDCTLGFGGHSGLILERIKRGFLFAFDQDDMALDYSEKKLKEIGSNFELIKSNFAYIKEELNKRNVTEVDGIVFDLGVSSPQLDIADRGFSFHKDAKLDMRMDTTKEFSAYNVVNEYSYEELVRVIRDYGEEKYASSIAKNIVKDRDVKPIETTFELVDIIKKSMPYKAMKDSHPARRTFQAIRIEVNNELEVLKIALKSSIELLKVGGRVSVITFHSLEDKIVKEIFNEYSKVDSNLSKLPFIPEEYMPKYKVVASITPSREELEENPRARSSRLRVIEKIKD
;
A
#
# COMPACT_ATOMS: atom_id res chain seq x y z
N MET A 1 -8.37 -9.49 -17.99
CA MET A 1 -7.63 -10.29 -17.01
C MET A 1 -6.80 -9.34 -16.17
N HIS A 2 -6.80 -9.46 -14.85
CA HIS A 2 -6.00 -8.57 -13.98
C HIS A 2 -4.52 -8.86 -14.16
N LYS A 3 -3.71 -7.83 -14.45
CA LYS A 3 -2.25 -7.94 -14.56
C LYS A 3 -1.62 -7.29 -13.32
N THR A 4 -0.79 -8.05 -12.62
CA THR A 4 -0.06 -7.57 -11.43
C THR A 4 0.95 -6.50 -11.86
N VAL A 5 0.99 -5.39 -11.15
CA VAL A 5 1.86 -4.24 -11.48
C VAL A 5 3.30 -4.55 -11.12
N LEU A 6 4.24 -4.22 -12.04
CA LEU A 6 5.70 -4.38 -11.83
C LEU A 6 6.08 -5.79 -11.29
N LEU A 7 5.35 -6.83 -11.74
CA LEU A 7 5.46 -8.19 -11.20
C LEU A 7 6.89 -8.73 -11.26
N ASN A 8 7.48 -8.72 -12.46
CA ASN A 8 8.82 -9.25 -12.66
C ASN A 8 9.86 -8.37 -11.98
N GLU A 9 9.73 -7.04 -12.14
CA GLU A 9 10.66 -6.07 -11.56
C GLU A 9 10.73 -6.19 -10.04
N ALA A 10 9.58 -6.35 -9.36
CA ALA A 10 9.54 -6.51 -7.92
C ALA A 10 10.18 -7.81 -7.45
N ILE A 11 9.89 -8.93 -8.13
CA ILE A 11 10.33 -10.26 -7.71
C ILE A 11 11.79 -10.52 -8.14
N ASP A 12 12.22 -10.06 -9.31
CA ASP A 12 13.62 -10.18 -9.75
C ASP A 12 14.55 -9.40 -8.80
N ASN A 13 14.10 -8.25 -8.33
CA ASN A 13 14.86 -7.45 -7.37
C ASN A 13 14.87 -8.03 -5.94
N LEU A 14 14.04 -9.00 -5.59
CA LEU A 14 14.15 -9.74 -4.33
C LEU A 14 15.35 -10.71 -4.33
N ASN A 15 15.93 -11.01 -5.50
CA ASN A 15 17.06 -11.94 -5.63
C ASN A 15 16.79 -13.30 -4.96
N ILE A 16 15.70 -13.94 -5.38
CA ILE A 16 15.14 -15.12 -4.72
C ILE A 16 16.11 -16.30 -4.70
N LYS A 17 16.34 -16.84 -3.49
CA LYS A 17 17.04 -18.10 -3.24
C LYS A 17 16.02 -19.25 -3.13
N GLU A 18 16.35 -20.41 -3.65
CA GLU A 18 15.44 -21.57 -3.67
C GLU A 18 15.05 -22.09 -2.29
N ASP A 19 15.84 -21.81 -1.27
CA ASP A 19 15.66 -22.22 0.13
C ASP A 19 15.36 -21.03 1.09
N GLY A 20 15.13 -19.84 0.52
CA GLY A 20 14.87 -18.62 1.28
C GLY A 20 13.46 -18.54 1.86
N ILE A 21 13.31 -17.68 2.85
CA ILE A 21 12.01 -17.31 3.46
C ILE A 21 11.59 -15.95 2.94
N TYR A 22 10.38 -15.89 2.39
CA TYR A 22 9.83 -14.68 1.79
C TYR A 22 8.51 -14.31 2.40
N VAL A 23 8.20 -13.01 2.37
CA VAL A 23 6.93 -12.46 2.85
C VAL A 23 6.30 -11.58 1.76
N ASP A 24 5.05 -11.84 1.45
CA ASP A 24 4.19 -10.93 0.69
C ASP A 24 3.23 -10.23 1.68
N CYS A 25 3.42 -8.93 1.88
CA CYS A 25 2.62 -8.15 2.82
C CYS A 25 1.25 -7.76 2.27
N THR A 26 1.00 -7.99 0.98
CA THR A 26 -0.15 -7.51 0.22
C THR A 26 -0.60 -8.57 -0.77
N LEU A 27 -1.01 -9.73 -0.24
CA LEU A 27 -1.36 -10.92 -1.02
C LEU A 27 -2.27 -10.63 -2.22
N GLY A 28 -3.37 -9.89 -1.97
CA GLY A 28 -4.38 -9.62 -2.98
C GLY A 28 -4.81 -10.89 -3.73
N PHE A 29 -4.68 -10.91 -5.04
CA PHE A 29 -4.94 -12.11 -5.87
C PHE A 29 -3.72 -13.01 -6.09
N GLY A 30 -2.71 -12.90 -5.25
CA GLY A 30 -1.57 -13.78 -5.23
C GLY A 30 -0.70 -13.71 -6.48
N GLY A 31 -0.57 -12.54 -7.12
CA GLY A 31 0.29 -12.37 -8.28
C GLY A 31 1.77 -12.47 -7.92
N HIS A 32 2.24 -11.62 -7.03
CA HIS A 32 3.60 -11.63 -6.50
C HIS A 32 3.88 -12.93 -5.75
N SER A 33 2.97 -13.34 -4.85
CA SER A 33 3.06 -14.60 -4.11
C SER A 33 3.21 -15.82 -5.01
N GLY A 34 2.46 -15.89 -6.11
CA GLY A 34 2.57 -16.99 -7.09
C GLY A 34 3.95 -17.07 -7.71
N LEU A 35 4.49 -15.93 -8.17
CA LEU A 35 5.82 -15.92 -8.79
C LEU A 35 6.94 -16.19 -7.77
N ILE A 36 6.79 -15.78 -6.51
CA ILE A 36 7.73 -16.18 -5.45
C ILE A 36 7.68 -17.70 -5.27
N LEU A 37 6.47 -18.26 -5.14
CA LEU A 37 6.26 -19.69 -4.88
C LEU A 37 6.81 -20.58 -6.00
N GLU A 38 6.71 -20.14 -7.27
CA GLU A 38 7.33 -20.82 -8.42
C GLU A 38 8.86 -20.87 -8.34
N ARG A 39 9.48 -19.86 -7.71
CA ARG A 39 10.97 -19.74 -7.67
C ARG A 39 11.60 -20.40 -6.46
N ILE A 40 10.87 -20.53 -5.34
CA ILE A 40 11.35 -21.23 -4.15
C ILE A 40 11.07 -22.72 -4.27
N LYS A 41 12.03 -23.57 -3.90
CA LYS A 41 11.88 -25.04 -3.93
C LYS A 41 11.80 -25.66 -2.54
N ARG A 42 12.72 -25.28 -1.68
CA ARG A 42 12.81 -25.70 -0.27
C ARG A 42 12.55 -24.56 0.70
N GLY A 43 12.36 -23.34 0.16
CA GLY A 43 12.03 -22.15 0.91
C GLY A 43 10.56 -22.12 1.35
N PHE A 44 10.16 -21.02 1.97
CA PHE A 44 8.80 -20.84 2.47
C PHE A 44 8.29 -19.44 2.19
N LEU A 45 6.98 -19.31 1.93
CA LEU A 45 6.28 -18.05 1.71
C LEU A 45 5.23 -17.81 2.79
N PHE A 46 5.32 -16.66 3.44
CA PHE A 46 4.22 -16.10 4.25
C PHE A 46 3.53 -15.00 3.47
N ALA A 47 2.20 -14.99 3.41
CA ALA A 47 1.48 -13.96 2.69
C ALA A 47 0.34 -13.40 3.54
N PHE A 48 0.30 -12.06 3.65
CA PHE A 48 -0.62 -11.32 4.49
C PHE A 48 -1.74 -10.70 3.67
N ASP A 49 -2.96 -10.78 4.20
CA ASP A 49 -4.07 -9.93 3.79
C ASP A 49 -5.06 -9.77 4.96
N GLN A 50 -5.83 -8.68 4.93
CA GLN A 50 -6.92 -8.43 5.88
C GLN A 50 -8.28 -8.87 5.30
N ASP A 51 -8.35 -9.06 3.98
CA ASP A 51 -9.57 -9.34 3.23
C ASP A 51 -9.76 -10.85 3.05
N ASP A 52 -10.81 -11.41 3.65
CA ASP A 52 -11.14 -12.83 3.53
C ASP A 52 -11.28 -13.28 2.06
N MET A 53 -11.84 -12.41 1.20
CA MET A 53 -11.97 -12.74 -0.23
C MET A 53 -10.61 -12.92 -0.91
N ALA A 54 -9.63 -12.09 -0.56
CA ALA A 54 -8.29 -12.21 -1.09
C ALA A 54 -7.63 -13.52 -0.62
N LEU A 55 -7.76 -13.83 0.65
CA LEU A 55 -7.24 -15.07 1.24
C LEU A 55 -7.84 -16.32 0.58
N ASP A 56 -9.17 -16.41 0.51
CA ASP A 56 -9.89 -17.56 -0.07
C ASP A 56 -9.57 -17.77 -1.55
N TYR A 57 -9.49 -16.69 -2.32
CA TYR A 57 -9.14 -16.76 -3.73
C TYR A 57 -7.69 -17.22 -3.93
N SER A 58 -6.77 -16.60 -3.22
CA SER A 58 -5.34 -16.84 -3.40
C SER A 58 -4.91 -18.18 -2.85
N GLU A 59 -5.56 -18.71 -1.81
CA GLU A 59 -5.28 -20.05 -1.29
C GLU A 59 -5.45 -21.11 -2.38
N LYS A 60 -6.57 -21.05 -3.13
CA LYS A 60 -6.86 -22.01 -4.21
C LYS A 60 -5.80 -21.92 -5.31
N LYS A 61 -5.47 -20.71 -5.73
CA LYS A 61 -4.48 -20.44 -6.77
C LYS A 61 -3.08 -20.89 -6.37
N LEU A 62 -2.64 -20.59 -5.15
CA LEU A 62 -1.30 -20.92 -4.69
C LEU A 62 -1.12 -22.42 -4.47
N LYS A 63 -2.16 -23.15 -4.04
CA LYS A 63 -2.16 -24.63 -3.93
C LYS A 63 -1.92 -25.33 -5.25
N GLU A 64 -2.24 -24.71 -6.38
CA GLU A 64 -1.93 -25.24 -7.71
C GLU A 64 -0.44 -25.14 -8.06
N ILE A 65 0.29 -24.22 -7.42
CA ILE A 65 1.71 -23.95 -7.66
C ILE A 65 2.59 -24.72 -6.67
N GLY A 66 2.23 -24.73 -5.39
CA GLY A 66 3.02 -25.38 -4.34
C GLY A 66 2.29 -25.47 -3.01
N SER A 67 2.97 -26.07 -2.03
CA SER A 67 2.43 -26.26 -0.67
C SER A 67 3.26 -25.59 0.42
N ASN A 68 4.39 -24.98 0.09
CA ASN A 68 5.32 -24.37 1.01
C ASN A 68 4.99 -22.89 1.25
N PHE A 69 3.76 -22.64 1.64
CA PHE A 69 3.27 -21.30 1.99
C PHE A 69 2.26 -21.34 3.14
N GLU A 70 2.10 -20.20 3.80
CA GLU A 70 1.05 -19.93 4.79
C GLU A 70 0.41 -18.57 4.54
N LEU A 71 -0.92 -18.52 4.52
CA LEU A 71 -1.69 -17.28 4.47
C LEU A 71 -2.00 -16.78 5.86
N ILE A 72 -1.73 -15.51 6.13
CA ILE A 72 -1.89 -14.89 7.45
C ILE A 72 -2.96 -13.81 7.33
N LYS A 73 -4.12 -14.06 7.95
CA LYS A 73 -5.16 -13.04 8.10
C LYS A 73 -4.75 -12.02 9.14
N SER A 74 -4.04 -10.99 8.73
CA SER A 74 -3.55 -9.93 9.62
C SER A 74 -3.22 -8.68 8.82
N ASN A 75 -3.20 -7.54 9.52
CA ASN A 75 -2.61 -6.33 8.99
C ASN A 75 -1.07 -6.48 8.97
N PHE A 76 -0.43 -6.11 7.87
CA PHE A 76 1.02 -6.20 7.73
C PHE A 76 1.81 -5.31 8.71
N ALA A 77 1.15 -4.38 9.43
CA ALA A 77 1.78 -3.67 10.55
C ALA A 77 2.29 -4.64 11.62
N TYR A 78 1.66 -5.80 11.75
CA TYR A 78 2.01 -6.84 12.73
C TYR A 78 2.95 -7.92 12.18
N ILE A 79 3.66 -7.63 11.07
CA ILE A 79 4.55 -8.61 10.40
C ILE A 79 5.54 -9.27 11.38
N LYS A 80 6.17 -8.48 12.24
CA LYS A 80 7.17 -8.97 13.20
C LYS A 80 6.56 -9.91 14.25
N GLU A 81 5.41 -9.54 14.80
CA GLU A 81 4.67 -10.33 15.78
C GLU A 81 4.16 -11.64 15.16
N GLU A 82 3.59 -11.58 13.97
CA GLU A 82 3.05 -12.76 13.29
C GLU A 82 4.14 -13.75 12.87
N LEU A 83 5.28 -13.28 12.41
CA LEU A 83 6.42 -14.13 12.08
C LEU A 83 7.05 -14.74 13.36
N ASN A 84 7.18 -13.96 14.45
CA ASN A 84 7.69 -14.45 15.72
C ASN A 84 6.82 -15.57 16.31
N LYS A 85 5.48 -15.51 16.19
CA LYS A 85 4.57 -16.61 16.58
C LYS A 85 4.87 -17.92 15.84
N ARG A 86 5.53 -17.83 14.67
CA ARG A 86 5.92 -18.95 13.80
C ARG A 86 7.39 -19.31 13.93
N ASN A 87 8.08 -18.74 14.94
CA ASN A 87 9.51 -18.91 15.16
C ASN A 87 10.38 -18.43 13.98
N VAL A 88 9.90 -17.45 13.22
CA VAL A 88 10.63 -16.80 12.12
C VAL A 88 11.10 -15.43 12.62
N THR A 89 12.40 -15.29 12.78
CA THR A 89 13.03 -14.05 13.28
C THR A 89 13.73 -13.25 12.18
N GLU A 90 14.04 -13.89 11.05
CA GLU A 90 14.70 -13.27 9.93
C GLU A 90 14.20 -13.86 8.61
N VAL A 91 14.18 -13.03 7.54
CA VAL A 91 13.70 -13.42 6.20
C VAL A 91 14.67 -12.98 5.10
N ASP A 92 14.60 -13.65 3.94
CA ASP A 92 15.43 -13.36 2.77
C ASP A 92 14.83 -12.26 1.88
N GLY A 93 13.51 -12.03 1.94
CA GLY A 93 12.90 -10.93 1.20
C GLY A 93 11.44 -10.67 1.55
N ILE A 94 11.03 -9.41 1.34
CA ILE A 94 9.68 -8.94 1.64
C ILE A 94 9.20 -8.08 0.47
N VAL A 95 7.96 -8.29 0.01
CA VAL A 95 7.33 -7.48 -1.02
C VAL A 95 6.08 -6.79 -0.46
N PHE A 96 5.88 -5.54 -0.90
CA PHE A 96 4.69 -4.74 -0.71
C PHE A 96 4.18 -4.26 -2.08
N ASP A 97 2.93 -4.55 -2.41
CA ASP A 97 2.17 -3.97 -3.52
C ASP A 97 1.05 -3.12 -2.91
N LEU A 98 1.35 -1.84 -2.64
CA LEU A 98 0.49 -0.96 -1.85
C LEU A 98 -0.78 -0.55 -2.61
N GLY A 99 -1.73 0.01 -1.89
CA GLY A 99 -2.98 0.51 -2.46
C GLY A 99 -4.13 -0.48 -2.30
N VAL A 100 -5.03 -0.50 -3.28
CA VAL A 100 -6.24 -1.32 -3.26
C VAL A 100 -6.14 -2.48 -4.25
N SER A 101 -6.64 -3.61 -3.84
CA SER A 101 -6.77 -4.77 -4.74
C SER A 101 -7.84 -4.51 -5.82
N SER A 102 -7.72 -5.19 -6.94
CA SER A 102 -8.71 -5.04 -8.01
C SER A 102 -10.12 -5.42 -7.60
N PRO A 103 -10.37 -6.48 -6.81
CA PRO A 103 -11.71 -6.74 -6.31
C PRO A 103 -12.30 -5.60 -5.49
N GLN A 104 -11.49 -4.94 -4.67
CA GLN A 104 -11.96 -3.80 -3.88
C GLN A 104 -12.47 -2.66 -4.79
N LEU A 105 -11.87 -2.46 -5.96
CA LEU A 105 -12.34 -1.50 -6.97
C LEU A 105 -13.48 -2.03 -7.84
N ASP A 106 -13.47 -3.32 -8.17
CA ASP A 106 -14.38 -3.91 -9.14
C ASP A 106 -15.72 -4.33 -8.50
N ILE A 107 -15.74 -4.64 -7.20
CA ILE A 107 -16.96 -4.94 -6.44
C ILE A 107 -17.55 -3.64 -5.91
N ALA A 108 -18.70 -3.24 -6.43
CA ALA A 108 -19.35 -1.98 -6.09
C ALA A 108 -19.58 -1.84 -4.57
N ASP A 109 -20.11 -2.87 -3.93
CA ASP A 109 -20.52 -2.88 -2.53
C ASP A 109 -19.37 -2.61 -1.53
N ARG A 110 -18.11 -2.69 -2.00
CA ARG A 110 -16.94 -2.33 -1.18
C ARG A 110 -16.76 -0.79 -1.05
N GLY A 111 -17.43 0.02 -1.87
CA GLY A 111 -17.44 1.48 -1.76
C GLY A 111 -16.13 2.19 -2.14
N PHE A 112 -15.13 1.52 -2.71
CA PHE A 112 -13.85 2.13 -3.12
C PHE A 112 -13.95 2.91 -4.44
N SER A 113 -14.91 2.54 -5.30
CA SER A 113 -15.01 3.11 -6.63
C SER A 113 -15.93 4.34 -6.67
N PHE A 114 -15.45 5.42 -7.27
CA PHE A 114 -16.26 6.58 -7.60
C PHE A 114 -16.98 6.47 -8.96
N HIS A 115 -16.87 5.33 -9.64
CA HIS A 115 -17.54 5.02 -10.89
C HIS A 115 -18.76 4.11 -10.72
N LYS A 116 -19.01 3.60 -9.53
CA LYS A 116 -20.13 2.71 -9.21
C LYS A 116 -20.80 3.23 -7.95
N ASP A 117 -22.15 3.24 -7.97
CA ASP A 117 -22.90 3.63 -6.78
C ASP A 117 -22.95 2.48 -5.76
N ALA A 118 -22.60 2.79 -4.53
CA ALA A 118 -22.57 1.85 -3.41
C ALA A 118 -22.56 2.59 -2.08
N LYS A 119 -22.73 1.88 -0.98
CA LYS A 119 -22.57 2.46 0.37
C LYS A 119 -21.16 3.01 0.58
N LEU A 120 -21.02 4.06 1.36
CA LEU A 120 -19.74 4.63 1.78
C LEU A 120 -19.05 3.70 2.80
N ASP A 121 -18.34 2.69 2.31
CA ASP A 121 -17.64 1.70 3.13
C ASP A 121 -16.12 1.95 3.14
N MET A 122 -15.39 1.59 2.11
CA MET A 122 -13.94 1.70 1.92
C MET A 122 -13.09 0.94 2.95
N ARG A 123 -13.65 0.04 3.75
CA ARG A 123 -12.87 -0.78 4.69
C ARG A 123 -12.15 -1.90 3.95
N MET A 124 -10.85 -2.04 4.18
CA MET A 124 -10.10 -3.23 3.75
C MET A 124 -10.45 -4.43 4.65
N ASP A 125 -10.50 -4.21 5.95
CA ASP A 125 -10.97 -5.15 6.96
C ASP A 125 -12.45 -4.85 7.29
N THR A 126 -13.35 -5.67 6.78
CA THR A 126 -14.81 -5.51 6.95
C THR A 126 -15.30 -5.84 8.36
N THR A 127 -14.46 -6.37 9.23
CA THR A 127 -14.81 -6.64 10.65
C THR A 127 -14.76 -5.38 11.52
N LYS A 128 -14.10 -4.32 11.04
CA LYS A 128 -14.05 -3.03 11.74
C LYS A 128 -15.36 -2.28 11.56
N GLU A 129 -15.74 -1.48 12.55
CA GLU A 129 -16.96 -0.65 12.50
C GLU A 129 -16.74 0.65 11.74
N PHE A 130 -15.56 1.27 11.88
CA PHE A 130 -15.24 2.56 11.29
C PHE A 130 -15.05 2.47 9.77
N SER A 131 -15.82 3.28 9.03
CA SER A 131 -15.92 3.25 7.56
C SER A 131 -15.89 4.66 6.95
N ALA A 132 -15.94 4.74 5.63
CA ALA A 132 -16.06 6.03 4.93
C ALA A 132 -17.32 6.81 5.33
N TYR A 133 -18.40 6.12 5.70
CA TYR A 133 -19.61 6.75 6.23
C TYR A 133 -19.31 7.59 7.47
N ASN A 134 -18.54 7.06 8.42
CA ASN A 134 -18.19 7.79 9.65
C ASN A 134 -17.32 9.01 9.34
N VAL A 135 -16.31 8.88 8.47
CA VAL A 135 -15.48 10.02 8.06
C VAL A 135 -16.35 11.13 7.47
N VAL A 136 -17.26 10.80 6.55
CA VAL A 136 -18.07 11.78 5.83
C VAL A 136 -19.14 12.41 6.74
N ASN A 137 -19.79 11.61 7.59
CA ASN A 137 -20.96 12.07 8.36
C ASN A 137 -20.64 12.55 9.77
N GLU A 138 -19.51 12.13 10.38
CA GLU A 138 -19.25 12.38 11.79
C GLU A 138 -18.06 13.33 12.04
N TYR A 139 -17.09 13.40 11.10
CA TYR A 139 -15.92 14.28 11.25
C TYR A 139 -16.32 15.76 11.23
N SER A 140 -15.67 16.59 12.05
CA SER A 140 -15.80 18.04 11.99
C SER A 140 -15.35 18.61 10.65
N TYR A 141 -15.69 19.86 10.38
CA TYR A 141 -15.23 20.56 9.19
C TYR A 141 -13.68 20.56 9.10
N GLU A 142 -13.03 20.85 10.22
CA GLU A 142 -11.57 20.93 10.32
C GLU A 142 -10.91 19.57 10.05
N GLU A 143 -11.46 18.49 10.59
CA GLU A 143 -10.98 17.13 10.35
C GLU A 143 -11.15 16.73 8.88
N LEU A 144 -12.29 17.02 8.28
CA LEU A 144 -12.53 16.80 6.85
C LEU A 144 -11.54 17.59 5.99
N VAL A 145 -11.31 18.87 6.29
CA VAL A 145 -10.31 19.68 5.57
C VAL A 145 -8.93 19.08 5.68
N ARG A 146 -8.51 18.67 6.90
CA ARG A 146 -7.23 18.00 7.14
C ARG A 146 -7.09 16.73 6.28
N VAL A 147 -8.04 15.82 6.39
CA VAL A 147 -8.03 14.56 5.65
C VAL A 147 -7.96 14.79 4.15
N ILE A 148 -8.86 15.59 3.60
CA ILE A 148 -8.96 15.81 2.14
C ILE A 148 -7.73 16.55 1.61
N ARG A 149 -7.17 17.49 2.35
CA ARG A 149 -5.98 18.25 1.96
C ARG A 149 -4.71 17.41 2.10
N ASP A 150 -4.49 16.78 3.26
CA ASP A 150 -3.22 16.18 3.60
C ASP A 150 -3.08 14.77 2.97
N TYR A 151 -4.15 13.99 2.86
CA TYR A 151 -4.14 12.66 2.24
C TYR A 151 -4.60 12.64 0.79
N GLY A 152 -5.38 13.61 0.35
CA GLY A 152 -5.80 13.75 -1.03
C GLY A 152 -4.93 14.70 -1.86
N GLU A 153 -4.10 15.50 -1.21
CA GLU A 153 -3.40 16.62 -1.85
C GLU A 153 -4.37 17.50 -2.65
N GLU A 154 -5.61 17.66 -2.12
CA GLU A 154 -6.73 18.32 -2.83
C GLU A 154 -6.79 19.82 -2.51
N LYS A 155 -6.67 20.63 -3.54
CA LYS A 155 -6.66 22.10 -3.43
C LYS A 155 -8.00 22.67 -2.99
N TYR A 156 -9.09 21.97 -3.31
CA TYR A 156 -10.46 22.39 -3.00
C TYR A 156 -10.99 21.77 -1.69
N ALA A 157 -10.10 21.25 -0.84
CA ALA A 157 -10.45 20.56 0.41
C ALA A 157 -11.44 21.36 1.28
N SER A 158 -11.20 22.67 1.48
CA SER A 158 -12.09 23.51 2.28
C SER A 158 -13.50 23.67 1.69
N SER A 159 -13.60 23.78 0.36
CA SER A 159 -14.88 23.86 -0.34
C SER A 159 -15.63 22.54 -0.30
N ILE A 160 -14.93 21.43 -0.49
CA ILE A 160 -15.51 20.08 -0.42
C ILE A 160 -16.01 19.79 0.99
N ALA A 161 -15.18 20.00 2.02
CA ALA A 161 -15.56 19.82 3.41
C ALA A 161 -16.78 20.68 3.81
N LYS A 162 -16.82 21.95 3.40
CA LYS A 162 -17.95 22.85 3.64
C LYS A 162 -19.26 22.31 3.06
N ASN A 163 -19.22 21.80 1.83
CA ASN A 163 -20.40 21.27 1.18
C ASN A 163 -20.81 19.90 1.75
N ILE A 164 -19.85 19.05 2.16
CA ILE A 164 -20.15 17.81 2.90
C ILE A 164 -20.93 18.14 4.17
N VAL A 165 -20.42 19.04 5.01
CA VAL A 165 -21.09 19.44 6.26
C VAL A 165 -22.48 19.99 5.98
N LYS A 166 -22.60 20.90 5.01
CA LYS A 166 -23.89 21.49 4.63
C LYS A 166 -24.91 20.45 4.17
N ASP A 167 -24.51 19.52 3.32
CA ASP A 167 -25.43 18.56 2.72
C ASP A 167 -25.83 17.48 3.73
N ARG A 168 -24.91 17.00 4.59
CA ARG A 168 -25.21 16.02 5.64
C ARG A 168 -26.11 16.55 6.77
N ASP A 169 -26.09 17.89 7.01
CA ASP A 169 -27.01 18.53 7.98
C ASP A 169 -28.47 18.43 7.52
N VAL A 170 -28.72 18.22 6.23
CA VAL A 170 -30.05 18.01 5.67
C VAL A 170 -30.42 16.51 5.67
N LYS A 171 -29.48 15.67 5.20
CA LYS A 171 -29.63 14.22 5.12
C LYS A 171 -28.24 13.57 5.17
N PRO A 172 -28.03 12.49 5.93
CA PRO A 172 -26.79 11.73 5.90
C PRO A 172 -26.39 11.35 4.48
N ILE A 173 -25.09 11.46 4.17
CA ILE A 173 -24.51 11.05 2.88
C ILE A 173 -24.23 9.58 2.97
N GLU A 174 -24.97 8.75 2.21
CA GLU A 174 -24.97 7.30 2.36
C GLU A 174 -24.17 6.60 1.25
N THR A 175 -24.13 7.21 0.05
CA THR A 175 -23.57 6.53 -1.13
C THR A 175 -22.39 7.26 -1.75
N THR A 176 -21.62 6.50 -2.51
CA THR A 176 -20.47 7.01 -3.27
C THR A 176 -20.88 8.07 -4.27
N PHE A 177 -22.05 7.93 -4.93
CA PHE A 177 -22.50 8.92 -5.92
C PHE A 177 -23.00 10.20 -5.26
N GLU A 178 -23.66 10.14 -4.12
CA GLU A 178 -24.00 11.33 -3.32
C GLU A 178 -22.74 12.14 -2.98
N LEU A 179 -21.68 11.47 -2.54
CA LEU A 179 -20.39 12.11 -2.25
C LEU A 179 -19.74 12.67 -3.54
N VAL A 180 -19.73 11.92 -4.63
CA VAL A 180 -19.20 12.39 -5.93
C VAL A 180 -19.89 13.68 -6.39
N ASP A 181 -21.21 13.77 -6.26
CA ASP A 181 -21.96 14.95 -6.65
C ASP A 181 -21.64 16.18 -5.79
N ILE A 182 -21.45 15.98 -4.49
CA ILE A 182 -20.98 17.05 -3.57
C ILE A 182 -19.58 17.53 -3.98
N ILE A 183 -18.66 16.62 -4.29
CA ILE A 183 -17.32 16.98 -4.73
C ILE A 183 -17.36 17.78 -6.04
N LYS A 184 -18.14 17.33 -7.02
CA LYS A 184 -18.30 18.05 -8.30
C LYS A 184 -18.83 19.48 -8.12
N LYS A 185 -19.83 19.68 -7.23
CA LYS A 185 -20.40 21.00 -6.91
C LYS A 185 -19.38 21.92 -6.20
N SER A 186 -18.34 21.34 -5.59
CA SER A 186 -17.38 22.06 -4.74
C SER A 186 -16.20 22.63 -5.49
N MET A 187 -16.01 22.31 -6.77
CA MET A 187 -14.86 22.75 -7.55
C MET A 187 -15.24 23.29 -8.94
N PRO A 188 -14.41 24.19 -9.52
CA PRO A 188 -14.70 24.76 -10.82
C PRO A 188 -14.56 23.72 -11.92
N TYR A 189 -15.39 23.84 -12.96
CA TYR A 189 -15.40 22.92 -14.11
C TYR A 189 -14.02 22.70 -14.75
N LYS A 190 -13.19 23.75 -14.81
CA LYS A 190 -11.83 23.66 -15.35
C LYS A 190 -10.96 22.65 -14.59
N ALA A 191 -11.14 22.50 -13.27
CA ALA A 191 -10.37 21.58 -12.44
C ALA A 191 -10.77 20.12 -12.66
N MET A 192 -11.91 19.85 -13.29
CA MET A 192 -12.43 18.50 -13.55
C MET A 192 -12.00 17.92 -14.91
N LYS A 193 -11.25 18.68 -15.74
CA LYS A 193 -10.91 18.25 -17.11
C LYS A 193 -9.81 17.19 -17.17
N ASP A 194 -8.82 17.26 -16.29
CA ASP A 194 -7.61 16.44 -16.39
C ASP A 194 -7.73 15.09 -15.69
N SER A 195 -8.60 14.99 -14.69
CA SER A 195 -8.84 13.75 -13.92
C SER A 195 -10.23 13.77 -13.29
N HIS A 196 -10.75 12.59 -12.92
CA HIS A 196 -12.03 12.51 -12.24
C HIS A 196 -11.98 13.29 -10.91
N PRO A 197 -12.91 14.22 -10.64
CA PRO A 197 -12.88 15.14 -9.51
C PRO A 197 -12.86 14.45 -8.14
N ALA A 198 -13.50 13.29 -8.02
CA ALA A 198 -13.56 12.55 -6.76
C ALA A 198 -12.28 11.75 -6.44
N ARG A 199 -11.35 11.57 -7.38
CA ARG A 199 -10.19 10.69 -7.21
C ARG A 199 -9.40 11.00 -5.94
N ARG A 200 -9.06 12.27 -5.71
CA ARG A 200 -8.24 12.70 -4.58
C ARG A 200 -8.99 12.59 -3.25
N THR A 201 -10.25 12.99 -3.22
CA THR A 201 -11.08 12.89 -2.01
C THR A 201 -11.34 11.45 -1.61
N PHE A 202 -11.60 10.55 -2.57
CA PHE A 202 -11.76 9.12 -2.32
C PHE A 202 -10.46 8.49 -1.81
N GLN A 203 -9.32 8.83 -2.40
CA GLN A 203 -8.00 8.43 -1.87
C GLN A 203 -7.83 8.89 -0.42
N ALA A 204 -8.15 10.14 -0.12
CA ALA A 204 -8.00 10.70 1.22
C ALA A 204 -8.84 9.96 2.27
N ILE A 205 -10.12 9.74 1.97
CA ILE A 205 -11.04 9.03 2.87
C ILE A 205 -10.58 7.57 3.05
N ARG A 206 -10.16 6.89 1.99
CA ARG A 206 -9.64 5.53 2.03
C ARG A 206 -8.42 5.41 2.96
N ILE A 207 -7.47 6.33 2.80
CA ILE A 207 -6.26 6.39 3.65
C ILE A 207 -6.63 6.57 5.12
N GLU A 208 -7.58 7.46 5.42
CA GLU A 208 -8.06 7.70 6.81
C GLU A 208 -8.75 6.46 7.38
N VAL A 209 -9.70 5.85 6.65
CA VAL A 209 -10.45 4.66 7.09
C VAL A 209 -9.53 3.50 7.44
N ASN A 210 -8.49 3.28 6.63
CA ASN A 210 -7.60 2.12 6.78
C ASN A 210 -6.28 2.46 7.49
N ASN A 211 -6.07 3.71 7.88
CA ASN A 211 -4.83 4.21 8.51
C ASN A 211 -3.57 3.83 7.72
N GLU A 212 -3.66 3.89 6.38
CA GLU A 212 -2.71 3.27 5.45
C GLU A 212 -1.27 3.78 5.65
N LEU A 213 -1.10 5.08 5.86
CA LEU A 213 0.24 5.70 5.93
C LEU A 213 0.98 5.35 7.23
N GLU A 214 0.27 5.27 8.34
CA GLU A 214 0.88 4.90 9.63
C GLU A 214 1.21 3.41 9.68
N VAL A 215 0.28 2.58 9.21
CA VAL A 215 0.48 1.14 9.03
C VAL A 215 1.70 0.86 8.15
N LEU A 216 1.86 1.61 7.04
CA LEU A 216 3.03 1.49 6.16
C LEU A 216 4.34 1.81 6.88
N LYS A 217 4.39 2.90 7.66
CA LYS A 217 5.60 3.28 8.40
C LYS A 217 6.04 2.20 9.39
N ILE A 218 5.09 1.68 10.17
CA ILE A 218 5.33 0.62 11.15
C ILE A 218 5.86 -0.63 10.45
N ALA A 219 5.15 -1.06 9.41
CA ALA A 219 5.50 -2.28 8.68
C ALA A 219 6.86 -2.20 7.99
N LEU A 220 7.19 -1.07 7.35
CA LEU A 220 8.48 -0.91 6.68
C LEU A 220 9.66 -0.98 7.64
N LYS A 221 9.58 -0.31 8.79
CA LYS A 221 10.65 -0.37 9.80
C LYS A 221 10.82 -1.79 10.31
N SER A 222 9.74 -2.46 10.69
CA SER A 222 9.76 -3.86 11.11
C SER A 222 10.32 -4.80 10.03
N SER A 223 9.94 -4.58 8.77
CA SER A 223 10.39 -5.39 7.62
C SER A 223 11.89 -5.25 7.37
N ILE A 224 12.43 -4.04 7.44
CA ILE A 224 13.86 -3.79 7.24
C ILE A 224 14.68 -4.49 8.35
N GLU A 225 14.20 -4.43 9.60
CA GLU A 225 14.85 -5.09 10.74
C GLU A 225 14.84 -6.63 10.64
N LEU A 226 13.84 -7.22 9.98
CA LEU A 226 13.71 -8.66 9.79
C LEU A 226 14.61 -9.23 8.67
N LEU A 227 15.32 -8.39 7.91
CA LEU A 227 16.15 -8.88 6.82
C LEU A 227 17.41 -9.58 7.30
N LYS A 228 17.72 -10.73 6.71
CA LYS A 228 19.05 -11.31 6.71
C LYS A 228 20.00 -10.46 5.87
N VAL A 229 21.30 -10.58 6.08
CA VAL A 229 22.32 -9.99 5.19
C VAL A 229 22.11 -10.52 3.76
N GLY A 230 22.04 -9.63 2.79
CA GLY A 230 21.69 -9.90 1.40
C GLY A 230 20.18 -9.99 1.13
N GLY A 231 19.35 -9.89 2.18
CA GLY A 231 17.90 -9.82 2.06
C GLY A 231 17.41 -8.47 1.58
N ARG A 232 16.23 -8.42 0.96
CA ARG A 232 15.68 -7.22 0.32
C ARG A 232 14.22 -6.97 0.65
N VAL A 233 13.86 -5.68 0.75
CA VAL A 233 12.46 -5.24 0.75
C VAL A 233 12.18 -4.53 -0.57
N SER A 234 11.18 -5.02 -1.31
CA SER A 234 10.63 -4.43 -2.53
C SER A 234 9.28 -3.79 -2.25
N VAL A 235 9.13 -2.50 -2.55
CA VAL A 235 7.89 -1.74 -2.26
C VAL A 235 7.39 -1.07 -3.53
N ILE A 236 6.17 -1.40 -3.96
CA ILE A 236 5.45 -0.73 -5.04
C ILE A 236 4.48 0.27 -4.41
N THR A 237 4.59 1.52 -4.80
CA THR A 237 3.74 2.63 -4.35
C THR A 237 2.92 3.17 -5.51
N PHE A 238 1.73 3.76 -5.24
CA PHE A 238 0.82 4.28 -6.29
C PHE A 238 0.51 5.76 -6.17
N HIS A 239 0.93 6.41 -5.10
CA HIS A 239 0.79 7.86 -4.93
C HIS A 239 1.97 8.47 -4.15
N SER A 240 2.06 9.80 -4.25
CA SER A 240 3.15 10.62 -3.69
C SER A 240 3.41 10.41 -2.21
N LEU A 241 2.36 10.25 -1.40
CA LEU A 241 2.49 10.11 0.06
C LEU A 241 3.14 8.77 0.44
N GLU A 242 2.74 7.67 -0.20
CA GLU A 242 3.41 6.37 -0.03
C GLU A 242 4.87 6.46 -0.45
N ASP A 243 5.14 6.97 -1.67
CA ASP A 243 6.49 7.07 -2.21
C ASP A 243 7.40 7.93 -1.32
N LYS A 244 6.87 9.01 -0.74
CA LYS A 244 7.59 9.87 0.19
C LYS A 244 7.98 9.10 1.46
N ILE A 245 7.06 8.36 2.07
CA ILE A 245 7.31 7.57 3.28
C ILE A 245 8.39 6.51 3.00
N VAL A 246 8.24 5.75 1.91
CA VAL A 246 9.22 4.72 1.54
C VAL A 246 10.60 5.32 1.34
N LYS A 247 10.68 6.43 0.60
CA LYS A 247 11.95 7.15 0.34
C LYS A 247 12.58 7.67 1.63
N GLU A 248 11.80 8.24 2.53
CA GLU A 248 12.29 8.77 3.82
C GLU A 248 12.84 7.66 4.70
N ILE A 249 12.10 6.56 4.87
CA ILE A 249 12.53 5.42 5.67
C ILE A 249 13.76 4.75 5.03
N PHE A 250 13.76 4.49 3.73
CA PHE A 250 14.92 3.91 3.06
C PHE A 250 16.17 4.78 3.19
N ASN A 251 16.02 6.12 3.13
CA ASN A 251 17.12 7.05 3.38
C ASN A 251 17.61 7.01 4.83
N GLU A 252 16.70 6.89 5.81
CA GLU A 252 17.04 6.77 7.24
C GLU A 252 17.99 5.58 7.49
N TYR A 253 17.71 4.43 6.85
CA TYR A 253 18.51 3.20 7.00
C TYR A 253 19.77 3.14 6.11
N SER A 254 19.75 3.79 4.94
CA SER A 254 20.81 3.64 3.92
C SER A 254 21.81 4.79 3.84
N LYS A 255 21.62 5.85 4.63
CA LYS A 255 22.52 7.00 4.63
C LYS A 255 23.17 7.18 5.99
N VAL A 256 24.37 7.70 5.98
CA VAL A 256 25.05 8.19 7.18
C VAL A 256 24.26 9.35 7.77
N ASP A 257 24.18 9.43 9.10
CA ASP A 257 23.59 10.58 9.79
C ASP A 257 24.21 11.89 9.29
N SER A 258 23.37 12.91 9.10
CA SER A 258 23.77 14.19 8.51
C SER A 258 24.86 14.93 9.29
N ASN A 259 24.94 14.71 10.61
CA ASN A 259 25.99 15.30 11.45
C ASN A 259 27.32 14.56 11.29
N LEU A 260 27.27 13.23 11.20
CA LEU A 260 28.45 12.39 10.99
C LEU A 260 29.02 12.52 9.57
N SER A 261 28.15 12.77 8.58
CA SER A 261 28.60 12.96 7.18
C SER A 261 29.54 14.15 6.96
N LYS A 262 29.63 15.08 7.92
CA LYS A 262 30.51 16.24 7.91
C LYS A 262 31.92 15.97 8.47
N LEU A 263 32.13 14.79 9.07
CA LEU A 263 33.40 14.38 9.64
C LEU A 263 34.39 14.03 8.52
N PRO A 264 35.70 14.34 8.69
CA PRO A 264 36.74 13.98 7.71
C PRO A 264 36.90 12.46 7.56
N PHE A 265 36.53 11.69 8.57
CA PHE A 265 36.55 10.25 8.60
C PHE A 265 35.33 9.78 9.38
N ILE A 266 34.59 8.82 8.82
CA ILE A 266 33.43 8.19 9.46
C ILE A 266 33.85 6.78 9.87
N PRO A 267 33.85 6.45 11.17
CA PRO A 267 34.13 5.10 11.63
C PRO A 267 33.16 4.07 11.02
N GLU A 268 33.65 2.86 10.78
CA GLU A 268 32.88 1.81 10.10
C GLU A 268 31.59 1.43 10.84
N GLU A 269 31.58 1.55 12.15
CA GLU A 269 30.40 1.30 13.01
C GLU A 269 29.21 2.24 12.72
N TYR A 270 29.47 3.45 12.14
CA TYR A 270 28.46 4.42 11.75
C TYR A 270 28.11 4.35 10.25
N MET A 271 28.76 3.48 9.50
CA MET A 271 28.41 3.27 8.09
C MET A 271 27.09 2.50 7.95
N PRO A 272 26.23 2.89 7.01
CA PRO A 272 24.92 2.26 6.85
C PRO A 272 25.02 0.75 6.67
N LYS A 273 24.08 0.03 7.30
CA LYS A 273 23.93 -1.42 7.18
C LYS A 273 23.08 -1.83 5.98
N TYR A 274 22.48 -0.86 5.32
CA TYR A 274 21.56 -1.03 4.20
C TYR A 274 21.95 -0.14 3.04
N LYS A 275 21.54 -0.52 1.83
CA LYS A 275 21.63 0.32 0.63
C LYS A 275 20.36 0.26 -0.20
N VAL A 276 19.97 1.38 -0.82
CA VAL A 276 18.93 1.40 -1.85
C VAL A 276 19.53 0.83 -3.14
N VAL A 277 18.93 -0.25 -3.67
CA VAL A 277 19.47 -0.96 -4.85
C VAL A 277 18.67 -0.70 -6.11
N ALA A 278 17.42 -0.28 -6.02
CA ALA A 278 16.59 0.03 -7.19
C ALA A 278 15.55 1.13 -6.91
N SER A 279 15.23 1.88 -7.98
CA SER A 279 14.08 2.76 -8.08
C SER A 279 13.58 2.72 -9.52
N ILE A 280 12.46 2.03 -9.77
CA ILE A 280 11.97 1.65 -11.10
C ILE A 280 10.57 2.21 -11.29
N THR A 281 10.28 2.70 -12.50
CA THR A 281 8.94 3.05 -12.98
C THR A 281 8.51 2.07 -14.06
N PRO A 282 7.21 1.86 -14.27
CA PRO A 282 6.71 0.95 -15.31
C PRO A 282 7.26 1.27 -16.71
N SER A 283 7.50 0.24 -17.50
CA SER A 283 7.87 0.37 -18.90
C SER A 283 6.71 0.90 -19.75
N ARG A 284 6.99 1.32 -20.99
CA ARG A 284 5.93 1.75 -21.92
C ARG A 284 4.99 0.60 -22.26
N GLU A 285 5.53 -0.58 -22.43
CA GLU A 285 4.77 -1.81 -22.72
C GLU A 285 3.81 -2.13 -21.57
N GLU A 286 4.28 -2.05 -20.32
CA GLU A 286 3.41 -2.25 -19.16
C GLU A 286 2.30 -1.20 -19.08
N LEU A 287 2.61 0.07 -19.37
CA LEU A 287 1.61 1.15 -19.34
C LEU A 287 0.52 1.00 -20.41
N GLU A 288 0.86 0.46 -21.58
CA GLU A 288 -0.09 0.17 -22.65
C GLU A 288 -1.02 -0.99 -22.27
N GLU A 289 -0.49 -2.02 -21.62
CA GLU A 289 -1.23 -3.22 -21.21
C GLU A 289 -1.98 -3.05 -19.89
N ASN A 290 -1.42 -2.25 -18.96
CA ASN A 290 -1.95 -2.05 -17.61
C ASN A 290 -1.99 -0.57 -17.19
N PRO A 291 -3.03 0.18 -17.54
CA PRO A 291 -3.17 1.59 -17.18
C PRO A 291 -3.12 1.86 -15.66
N ARG A 292 -3.39 0.83 -14.82
CA ARG A 292 -3.31 0.95 -13.35
C ARG A 292 -1.86 1.14 -12.87
N ALA A 293 -0.86 0.72 -13.65
CA ALA A 293 0.55 0.91 -13.33
C ALA A 293 1.03 2.37 -13.48
N ARG A 294 0.23 3.27 -14.08
CA ARG A 294 0.66 4.61 -14.51
C ARG A 294 1.32 5.46 -13.43
N SER A 295 0.89 5.34 -12.20
CA SER A 295 1.43 6.11 -11.06
C SER A 295 2.32 5.28 -10.15
N SER A 296 2.60 4.02 -10.51
CA SER A 296 3.37 3.13 -9.66
C SER A 296 4.87 3.42 -9.71
N ARG A 297 5.55 3.12 -8.60
CA ARG A 297 7.00 3.16 -8.47
C ARG A 297 7.46 2.03 -7.56
N LEU A 298 8.42 1.26 -8.02
CA LEU A 298 9.12 0.26 -7.21
C LEU A 298 10.36 0.89 -6.58
N ARG A 299 10.56 0.66 -5.27
CA ARG A 299 11.81 0.93 -4.56
C ARG A 299 12.29 -0.32 -3.84
N VAL A 300 13.59 -0.52 -3.83
CA VAL A 300 14.20 -1.70 -3.22
C VAL A 300 15.36 -1.30 -2.33
N ILE A 301 15.38 -1.85 -1.10
CA ILE A 301 16.48 -1.71 -0.15
C ILE A 301 17.04 -3.10 0.19
N GLU A 302 18.34 -3.19 0.40
CA GLU A 302 19.06 -4.42 0.74
C GLU A 302 19.84 -4.24 2.04
N LYS A 303 19.80 -5.25 2.92
CA LYS A 303 20.73 -5.33 4.07
C LYS A 303 22.08 -5.83 3.59
N ILE A 304 23.14 -5.05 3.79
CA ILE A 304 24.50 -5.37 3.27
C ILE A 304 25.45 -5.86 4.34
N LYS A 305 25.16 -5.62 5.63
CA LYS A 305 25.93 -6.09 6.77
C LYS A 305 25.06 -6.10 8.05
N ASP A 306 25.52 -6.82 9.08
CA ASP A 306 24.91 -6.84 10.42
C ASP A 306 25.26 -5.63 11.28
#